data_d7348f84c8bab89f7c8049e9fa7dd035
#
_entry.id   d7348f84c8bab89f7c8049e9fa7dd035
#
_cell.length_a   1.000
_cell.length_b   1.000
_cell.length_c   1.000
_cell.angle_alpha   90.00
_cell.angle_beta   90.00
_cell.angle_gamma   90.00
#
_symmetry.space_group_name_H-M   'P 1'
#
loop_
_entity.id
_entity.type
_entity.pdbx_description
1 polymer ?
#
loop_
_entity_poly.entity_id
_entity_poly.type
_entity_poly.pdbx_seq_one_letter_code
_entity_poly.pdbx_strand_id
1 'polypeptide(L)'
;MLINSSCRLQDYQIVGGPDWLRTERFDIDAIVEVRPLPPLPQFLLRIRTLLADRFKLVMHPERRELPIYRFVNARDDGRIGPKIRPTACKPPDPTIPNSAANAGVGGGSTCGNRIGAFSMSIGGNTMNGFANQLGRLSVVGRPVVNATNLTGSFDWELTWAPDPATGGGAALDAVSIFTALQEQLGLKLEPSRGPVELLVIDSVERPTDN
;
A
#
# COMPACT_ATOMS: atom_id res chain seq x y z
N MET A 1 12.98 -3.46 -2.68
CA MET A 1 14.07 -2.59 -3.24
C MET A 1 14.02 -1.21 -2.58
N LEU A 2 15.19 -0.56 -2.32
CA LEU A 2 15.21 0.74 -1.61
C LEU A 2 14.51 1.87 -2.39
N ILE A 3 14.56 1.81 -3.73
CA ILE A 3 13.85 2.74 -4.61
C ILE A 3 12.34 2.71 -4.32
N ASN A 4 11.74 1.53 -4.25
CA ASN A 4 10.31 1.36 -3.95
C ASN A 4 9.92 2.03 -2.62
N SER A 5 10.71 1.75 -1.59
CA SER A 5 10.47 2.31 -0.25
C SER A 5 10.60 3.84 -0.25
N SER A 6 11.63 4.38 -0.90
CA SER A 6 11.89 5.82 -0.94
C SER A 6 10.83 6.59 -1.75
N CYS A 7 10.29 5.99 -2.80
CA CYS A 7 9.24 6.57 -3.65
C CYS A 7 7.83 6.17 -3.21
N ARG A 8 7.68 5.24 -2.25
CA ARG A 8 6.41 4.68 -1.78
C ARG A 8 5.61 4.03 -2.92
N LEU A 9 6.31 3.40 -3.85
CA LEU A 9 5.76 2.73 -5.02
C LEU A 9 5.87 1.21 -4.91
N GLN A 10 5.06 0.51 -5.69
CA GLN A 10 5.12 -0.93 -5.84
C GLN A 10 6.11 -1.32 -6.95
N ASP A 11 6.54 -2.58 -6.96
CA ASP A 11 7.51 -3.09 -7.95
C ASP A 11 7.06 -2.87 -9.39
N TYR A 12 5.76 -3.04 -9.67
CA TYR A 12 5.20 -2.84 -11.01
C TYR A 12 5.15 -1.38 -11.46
N GLN A 13 5.35 -0.43 -10.55
CA GLN A 13 5.37 1.00 -10.84
C GLN A 13 6.77 1.52 -11.15
N ILE A 14 7.80 0.70 -11.01
CA ILE A 14 9.17 1.07 -11.36
C ILE A 14 9.60 0.25 -12.56
N VAL A 15 9.89 0.92 -13.65
CA VAL A 15 10.23 0.30 -14.93
C VAL A 15 11.58 0.78 -15.43
N GLY A 16 12.22 -0.05 -16.27
CA GLY A 16 13.57 0.26 -16.79
C GLY A 16 14.68 -0.12 -15.81
N GLY A 17 15.87 0.37 -16.13
CA GLY A 17 17.11 0.05 -15.43
C GLY A 17 17.69 -1.32 -15.78
N PRO A 18 18.95 -1.55 -15.45
CA PRO A 18 19.65 -2.81 -15.72
C PRO A 18 19.23 -3.92 -14.75
N ASP A 19 19.43 -5.19 -15.15
CA ASP A 19 19.00 -6.38 -14.41
C ASP A 19 19.61 -6.49 -13.01
N TRP A 20 20.82 -5.97 -12.81
CA TRP A 20 21.50 -6.03 -11.52
C TRP A 20 20.73 -5.32 -10.41
N LEU A 21 19.89 -4.34 -10.71
CA LEU A 21 19.01 -3.71 -9.72
C LEU A 21 18.09 -4.70 -8.99
N ARG A 22 17.78 -5.82 -9.61
CA ARG A 22 16.88 -6.85 -9.08
C ARG A 22 17.64 -8.05 -8.52
N THR A 23 18.87 -8.26 -8.97
CA THR A 23 19.67 -9.45 -8.65
C THR A 23 20.78 -9.17 -7.65
N GLU A 24 21.37 -7.98 -7.67
CA GLU A 24 22.45 -7.60 -6.76
C GLU A 24 21.90 -6.94 -5.48
N ARG A 25 22.63 -7.11 -4.40
CA ARG A 25 22.33 -6.52 -3.08
C ARG A 25 23.53 -5.73 -2.61
N PHE A 26 23.27 -4.59 -2.02
CA PHE A 26 24.26 -3.69 -1.45
C PHE A 26 23.93 -3.45 0.00
N ASP A 27 24.93 -3.51 0.86
CA ASP A 27 24.84 -3.03 2.23
C ASP A 27 25.07 -1.52 2.23
N ILE A 28 24.13 -0.79 2.84
CA ILE A 28 24.21 0.66 2.92
C ILE A 28 24.25 1.05 4.38
N ASP A 29 25.40 1.60 4.80
CA ASP A 29 25.58 2.22 6.11
C ASP A 29 25.51 3.74 5.97
N ALA A 30 24.50 4.36 6.58
CA ALA A 30 24.26 5.80 6.46
C ALA A 30 23.97 6.40 7.84
N ILE A 31 24.78 7.36 8.26
CA ILE A 31 24.65 8.07 9.53
C ILE A 31 23.83 9.34 9.33
N VAL A 32 22.80 9.49 10.16
CA VAL A 32 22.01 10.73 10.23
C VAL A 32 22.42 11.52 11.47
N GLU A 33 23.13 12.61 11.27
CA GLU A 33 23.66 13.44 12.37
C GLU A 33 22.62 14.32 13.08
N VAL A 34 21.37 14.34 12.56
CA VAL A 34 20.31 15.22 13.08
C VAL A 34 19.45 14.49 14.11
N ARG A 35 19.34 15.07 15.32
CA ARG A 35 18.41 14.61 16.35
C ARG A 35 17.46 15.74 16.75
N PRO A 36 16.13 15.50 16.89
CA PRO A 36 15.44 14.22 16.67
C PRO A 36 15.45 13.80 15.18
N LEU A 37 15.21 12.50 14.94
CA LEU A 37 15.12 11.98 13.57
C LEU A 37 14.05 12.76 12.77
N PRO A 38 14.32 13.09 11.50
CA PRO A 38 13.38 13.83 10.68
C PRO A 38 12.09 13.03 10.46
N PRO A 39 10.94 13.71 10.27
CA PRO A 39 9.69 13.05 9.88
C PRO A 39 9.89 12.18 8.63
N LEU A 40 9.11 11.08 8.54
CA LEU A 40 9.25 10.09 7.46
C LEU A 40 9.34 10.70 6.04
N PRO A 41 8.56 11.73 5.65
CA PRO A 41 8.69 12.32 4.32
C PRO A 41 10.08 12.91 4.05
N GLN A 42 10.67 13.59 5.04
CA GLN A 42 12.02 14.16 4.92
C GLN A 42 13.10 13.05 4.90
N PHE A 43 12.89 11.99 5.69
CA PHE A 43 13.77 10.83 5.67
C PHE A 43 13.80 10.15 4.30
N LEU A 44 12.63 9.97 3.68
CA LEU A 44 12.54 9.39 2.33
C LEU A 44 13.20 10.28 1.26
N LEU A 45 13.14 11.60 1.39
CA LEU A 45 13.88 12.52 0.50
C LEU A 45 15.39 12.32 0.63
N ARG A 46 15.92 12.16 1.84
CA ARG A 46 17.36 11.88 2.06
C ARG A 46 17.79 10.57 1.40
N ILE A 47 16.95 9.52 1.47
CA ILE A 47 17.22 8.26 0.76
C ILE A 47 17.27 8.51 -0.75
N ARG A 48 16.37 9.30 -1.32
CA ARG A 48 16.42 9.64 -2.75
C ARG A 48 17.69 10.39 -3.13
N THR A 49 18.11 11.36 -2.31
CA THR A 49 19.39 12.07 -2.51
C THR A 49 20.57 11.08 -2.49
N LEU A 50 20.61 10.19 -1.51
CA LEU A 50 21.64 9.13 -1.43
C LEU A 50 21.68 8.28 -2.71
N LEU A 51 20.50 7.85 -3.21
CA LEU A 51 20.41 7.06 -4.45
C LEU A 51 20.90 7.87 -5.67
N ALA A 52 20.56 9.15 -5.75
CA ALA A 52 21.03 10.04 -6.82
C ALA A 52 22.55 10.25 -6.75
N ASP A 53 23.10 10.46 -5.56
CA ASP A 53 24.52 10.77 -5.37
C ASP A 53 25.42 9.55 -5.56
N ARG A 54 25.05 8.41 -4.94
CA ARG A 54 25.88 7.21 -4.89
C ARG A 54 25.66 6.26 -6.06
N PHE A 55 24.43 6.15 -6.54
CA PHE A 55 24.07 5.27 -7.65
C PHE A 55 23.79 6.02 -8.96
N LYS A 56 23.96 7.35 -8.98
CA LYS A 56 23.63 8.21 -10.13
C LYS A 56 22.24 7.94 -10.68
N LEU A 57 21.30 7.64 -9.77
CA LEU A 57 19.94 7.29 -10.12
C LEU A 57 19.21 8.52 -10.69
N VAL A 58 18.80 8.43 -11.95
CA VAL A 58 17.94 9.41 -12.62
C VAL A 58 16.64 8.73 -12.99
N MET A 59 15.52 9.35 -12.67
CA MET A 59 14.18 8.83 -12.94
C MET A 59 13.25 9.97 -13.33
N HIS A 60 12.27 9.64 -14.19
CA HIS A 60 11.16 10.56 -14.47
C HIS A 60 9.80 9.86 -14.32
N PRO A 61 8.74 10.60 -13.97
CA PRO A 61 7.39 10.08 -13.95
C PRO A 61 6.85 9.94 -15.38
N GLU A 62 6.19 8.81 -15.65
CA GLU A 62 5.48 8.55 -16.90
C GLU A 62 4.09 7.99 -16.59
N ARG A 63 3.11 8.34 -17.42
CA ARG A 63 1.75 7.82 -17.28
C ARG A 63 1.46 6.83 -18.40
N ARG A 64 1.12 5.58 -18.07
CA ARG A 64 0.79 4.52 -19.05
C ARG A 64 -0.56 3.89 -18.75
N GLU A 65 -1.25 3.48 -19.81
CA GLU A 65 -2.46 2.67 -19.73
C GLU A 65 -2.10 1.21 -19.38
N LEU A 66 -2.36 0.82 -18.15
CA LEU A 66 -2.04 -0.51 -17.64
C LEU A 66 -3.31 -1.27 -17.19
N PRO A 67 -3.23 -2.60 -17.07
CA PRO A 67 -4.26 -3.37 -16.37
C PRO A 67 -4.35 -2.92 -14.92
N ILE A 68 -5.56 -2.55 -14.49
CA ILE A 68 -5.89 -2.14 -13.13
C ILE A 68 -7.07 -2.96 -12.62
N TYR A 69 -7.40 -2.83 -11.34
CA TYR A 69 -8.70 -3.17 -10.81
C TYR A 69 -9.49 -1.91 -10.47
N ARG A 70 -10.76 -1.88 -10.85
CA ARG A 70 -11.73 -0.93 -10.31
C ARG A 70 -12.33 -1.52 -9.05
N PHE A 71 -12.26 -0.81 -7.96
CA PHE A 71 -12.88 -1.18 -6.69
C PHE A 71 -14.29 -0.61 -6.65
N VAL A 72 -15.28 -1.48 -6.73
CA VAL A 72 -16.69 -1.12 -6.92
C VAL A 72 -17.58 -1.85 -5.91
N ASN A 73 -18.83 -1.41 -5.79
CA ASN A 73 -19.83 -2.15 -5.04
C ASN A 73 -20.11 -3.49 -5.73
N ALA A 74 -20.20 -4.57 -4.95
CA ALA A 74 -20.53 -5.88 -5.46
C ALA A 74 -22.02 -6.02 -5.79
N ARG A 75 -22.86 -5.17 -5.18
CA ARG A 75 -24.32 -5.19 -5.28
C ARG A 75 -24.82 -3.92 -5.94
N ASP A 76 -25.79 -4.04 -6.81
CA ASP A 76 -26.41 -2.91 -7.52
C ASP A 76 -27.24 -2.01 -6.59
N ASP A 77 -27.72 -2.55 -5.46
CA ASP A 77 -28.45 -1.79 -4.45
C ASP A 77 -27.56 -0.88 -3.59
N GLY A 78 -26.24 -0.89 -3.82
CA GLY A 78 -25.25 -0.08 -3.11
C GLY A 78 -25.05 -0.45 -1.64
N ARG A 79 -25.66 -1.55 -1.17
CA ARG A 79 -25.48 -2.00 0.22
C ARG A 79 -24.07 -2.56 0.42
N ILE A 80 -23.43 -2.07 1.48
CA ILE A 80 -22.14 -2.60 1.96
C ILE A 80 -22.36 -3.89 2.75
N GLY A 81 -21.31 -4.69 2.87
CA GLY A 81 -21.34 -5.97 3.57
C GLY A 81 -21.33 -5.85 5.10
N PRO A 82 -21.44 -6.99 5.80
CA PRO A 82 -21.60 -7.01 7.26
C PRO A 82 -20.33 -6.58 8.03
N LYS A 83 -19.15 -6.67 7.42
CA LYS A 83 -17.87 -6.33 8.08
C LYS A 83 -17.30 -4.98 7.69
N ILE A 84 -18.11 -4.09 7.12
CA ILE A 84 -17.76 -2.71 6.84
C ILE A 84 -18.88 -1.79 7.32
N ARG A 85 -18.50 -0.66 7.94
CA ARG A 85 -19.43 0.34 8.45
C ARG A 85 -18.82 1.73 8.39
N PRO A 86 -19.64 2.80 8.30
CA PRO A 86 -19.15 4.14 8.54
C PRO A 86 -18.44 4.23 9.89
N THR A 87 -17.30 4.90 9.91
CA THR A 87 -16.47 4.97 11.12
C THR A 87 -17.08 5.89 12.18
N ALA A 88 -16.94 5.51 13.43
CA ALA A 88 -17.09 6.39 14.58
C ALA A 88 -15.73 7.01 15.00
N CYS A 89 -14.65 6.64 14.34
CA CYS A 89 -13.31 7.14 14.63
C CYS A 89 -13.17 8.62 14.26
N LYS A 90 -12.70 9.41 15.20
CA LYS A 90 -12.20 10.75 14.88
C LYS A 90 -10.75 10.61 14.39
N PRO A 91 -10.39 11.26 13.27
CA PRO A 91 -8.99 11.29 12.86
C PRO A 91 -8.15 11.90 14.00
N PRO A 92 -6.88 11.47 14.17
CA PRO A 92 -6.00 12.05 15.16
C PRO A 92 -5.90 13.55 14.93
N ASP A 93 -6.07 14.32 16.00
CA ASP A 93 -5.96 15.78 15.95
C ASP A 93 -4.50 16.17 15.70
N PRO A 94 -4.18 16.83 14.58
CA PRO A 94 -2.82 17.19 14.24
C PRO A 94 -2.22 18.22 15.21
N THR A 95 -3.04 18.88 16.02
CA THR A 95 -2.58 19.87 17.02
C THR A 95 -2.16 19.21 18.34
N ILE A 96 -2.52 17.95 18.57
CA ILE A 96 -2.17 17.21 19.78
C ILE A 96 -0.92 16.35 19.50
N PRO A 97 0.24 16.65 20.10
CA PRO A 97 1.42 15.80 19.98
C PRO A 97 1.10 14.35 20.38
N ASN A 98 1.49 13.39 19.54
CA ASN A 98 1.26 11.96 19.73
C ASN A 98 -0.21 11.48 19.69
N SER A 99 -1.14 12.27 19.17
CA SER A 99 -2.54 11.83 19.00
C SER A 99 -2.64 10.58 18.10
N ALA A 100 -1.77 10.47 17.11
CA ALA A 100 -1.67 9.29 16.25
C ALA A 100 -1.11 8.03 16.96
N ALA A 101 -0.21 8.21 17.95
CA ALA A 101 0.35 7.10 18.73
C ALA A 101 -0.66 6.55 19.75
N ASN A 102 -1.57 7.39 20.23
CA ASN A 102 -2.58 7.01 21.22
C ASN A 102 -3.87 6.43 20.61
N ALA A 103 -4.02 6.49 19.29
CA ALA A 103 -5.19 5.96 18.60
C ALA A 103 -5.32 4.41 18.67
N GLY A 104 -4.32 3.71 19.19
CA GLY A 104 -4.28 2.25 19.30
C GLY A 104 -4.07 1.68 20.73
N VAL A 105 -3.89 2.51 21.75
CA VAL A 105 -3.56 2.07 23.12
C VAL A 105 -4.68 2.48 24.08
N GLY A 106 -5.72 1.68 24.14
CA GLY A 106 -6.79 1.87 25.12
C GLY A 106 -8.08 1.23 24.67
N GLY A 107 -8.54 0.25 25.41
CA GLY A 107 -9.68 -0.59 25.09
C GLY A 107 -10.89 0.15 24.52
N GLY A 108 -11.31 -0.24 23.33
CA GLY A 108 -12.57 0.16 22.73
C GLY A 108 -12.50 1.11 21.52
N SER A 109 -11.35 1.70 21.19
CA SER A 109 -11.23 2.51 19.98
C SER A 109 -10.83 1.63 18.79
N THR A 110 -11.74 1.51 17.82
CA THR A 110 -11.53 0.81 16.55
C THR A 110 -10.62 1.60 15.59
N CYS A 111 -10.10 2.75 16.01
CA CYS A 111 -9.18 3.57 15.23
C CYS A 111 -7.80 2.93 15.21
N GLY A 112 -7.33 2.52 14.08
CA GLY A 112 -6.02 1.93 13.90
C GLY A 112 -5.99 0.88 12.80
N ASN A 113 -4.80 0.56 12.36
CA ASN A 113 -4.58 -0.42 11.31
C ASN A 113 -3.88 -1.64 11.90
N ARG A 114 -4.50 -2.80 11.78
CA ARG A 114 -3.89 -4.09 12.05
C ARG A 114 -3.87 -4.88 10.75
N ILE A 115 -2.68 -5.15 10.27
CA ILE A 115 -2.47 -5.91 9.02
C ILE A 115 -1.70 -7.15 9.39
N GLY A 116 -2.34 -8.31 9.27
CA GLY A 116 -1.73 -9.63 9.36
C GLY A 116 -1.40 -10.19 7.99
N ALA A 117 -0.89 -11.41 7.94
CA ALA A 117 -0.55 -12.08 6.68
C ALA A 117 -1.79 -12.28 5.78
N PHE A 118 -2.92 -12.65 6.39
CA PHE A 118 -4.19 -12.96 5.69
C PHE A 118 -5.39 -12.28 6.36
N SER A 119 -5.15 -11.18 7.02
CA SER A 119 -6.21 -10.42 7.69
C SER A 119 -5.88 -8.93 7.70
N MET A 120 -6.91 -8.12 7.67
CA MET A 120 -6.82 -6.67 7.75
C MET A 120 -7.97 -6.14 8.59
N SER A 121 -7.67 -5.39 9.64
CA SER A 121 -8.64 -4.66 10.44
C SER A 121 -8.24 -3.20 10.47
N ILE A 122 -9.06 -2.35 9.90
CA ILE A 122 -8.75 -0.94 9.67
C ILE A 122 -9.89 -0.10 10.22
N GLY A 123 -9.55 0.94 10.96
CA GLY A 123 -10.50 1.91 11.48
C GLY A 123 -10.23 3.32 10.97
N GLY A 124 -11.28 4.02 10.53
CA GLY A 124 -11.23 5.42 10.17
C GLY A 124 -10.55 5.74 8.84
N ASN A 125 -10.55 4.83 7.88
CA ASN A 125 -9.91 5.07 6.58
C ASN A 125 -10.93 5.29 5.45
N THR A 126 -10.53 5.97 4.40
CA THR A 126 -11.35 6.23 3.19
C THR A 126 -11.30 5.06 2.22
N MET A 127 -12.27 4.99 1.29
CA MET A 127 -12.24 4.00 0.20
C MET A 127 -11.02 4.16 -0.72
N ASN A 128 -10.53 5.38 -0.91
CA ASN A 128 -9.27 5.60 -1.63
C ASN A 128 -8.07 5.01 -0.87
N GLY A 129 -8.02 5.20 0.45
CA GLY A 129 -6.99 4.59 1.29
C GLY A 129 -7.05 3.06 1.25
N PHE A 130 -8.26 2.49 1.25
CA PHE A 130 -8.45 1.05 1.12
C PHE A 130 -8.00 0.53 -0.25
N ALA A 131 -8.40 1.17 -1.36
CA ALA A 131 -7.96 0.81 -2.70
C ALA A 131 -6.43 0.79 -2.80
N ASN A 132 -5.76 1.82 -2.26
CA ASN A 132 -4.31 1.88 -2.19
C ASN A 132 -3.67 0.74 -1.38
N GLN A 133 -4.32 0.33 -0.28
CA GLN A 133 -3.84 -0.81 0.53
C GLN A 133 -3.99 -2.13 -0.23
N LEU A 134 -5.14 -2.35 -0.89
CA LEU A 134 -5.38 -3.54 -1.72
C LEU A 134 -4.35 -3.65 -2.85
N GLY A 135 -4.05 -2.55 -3.55
CA GLY A 135 -3.04 -2.52 -4.61
C GLY A 135 -1.62 -2.83 -4.14
N ARG A 136 -1.35 -2.78 -2.82
CA ARG A 136 -0.06 -3.17 -2.23
C ARG A 136 0.05 -4.65 -1.90
N LEU A 137 -1.06 -5.37 -1.87
CA LEU A 137 -1.05 -6.79 -1.61
C LEU A 137 -0.56 -7.55 -2.84
N SER A 138 0.46 -8.39 -2.66
CA SER A 138 1.03 -9.20 -3.76
C SER A 138 -0.01 -10.09 -4.42
N VAL A 139 -0.97 -10.61 -3.66
CA VAL A 139 -2.08 -11.43 -4.16
C VAL A 139 -3.02 -10.67 -5.12
N VAL A 140 -3.10 -9.34 -5.00
CA VAL A 140 -3.86 -8.48 -5.93
C VAL A 140 -3.03 -8.15 -7.18
N GLY A 141 -1.74 -7.85 -7.01
CA GLY A 141 -0.74 -7.75 -8.08
C GLY A 141 -0.98 -6.65 -9.13
N ARG A 142 -1.93 -5.74 -8.88
CA ARG A 142 -2.29 -4.64 -9.81
C ARG A 142 -2.70 -3.40 -9.03
N PRO A 143 -2.57 -2.19 -9.63
CA PRO A 143 -3.14 -0.99 -9.08
C PRO A 143 -4.65 -1.13 -8.89
N VAL A 144 -5.15 -0.60 -7.79
CA VAL A 144 -6.59 -0.59 -7.48
C VAL A 144 -7.07 0.86 -7.46
N VAL A 145 -8.08 1.16 -8.26
CA VAL A 145 -8.70 2.49 -8.35
C VAL A 145 -10.08 2.45 -7.72
N ASN A 146 -10.31 3.31 -6.74
CA ASN A 146 -11.63 3.43 -6.12
C ASN A 146 -12.67 3.97 -7.09
N ALA A 147 -13.74 3.23 -7.25
CA ALA A 147 -14.93 3.57 -8.03
C ALA A 147 -16.22 3.15 -7.29
N THR A 148 -16.17 3.07 -5.95
CA THR A 148 -17.34 2.68 -5.13
C THR A 148 -18.36 3.80 -4.99
N ASN A 149 -17.97 5.05 -5.21
CA ASN A 149 -18.76 6.26 -4.91
C ASN A 149 -19.12 6.40 -3.41
N LEU A 150 -18.55 5.60 -2.54
CA LEU A 150 -18.72 5.71 -1.09
C LEU A 150 -17.85 6.85 -0.57
N THR A 151 -18.47 7.80 0.09
CA THR A 151 -17.82 8.98 0.68
C THR A 151 -17.67 8.84 2.19
N GLY A 152 -16.67 9.54 2.76
CA GLY A 152 -16.38 9.48 4.18
C GLY A 152 -15.36 8.41 4.54
N SER A 153 -15.29 8.10 5.82
CA SER A 153 -14.38 7.10 6.38
C SER A 153 -15.14 5.92 6.93
N PHE A 154 -14.51 4.75 6.89
CA PHE A 154 -15.11 3.48 7.25
C PHE A 154 -14.17 2.68 8.16
N ASP A 155 -14.78 1.80 8.95
CA ASP A 155 -14.11 0.71 9.65
C ASP A 155 -14.42 -0.59 8.91
N TRP A 156 -13.42 -1.45 8.72
CA TRP A 156 -13.65 -2.77 8.11
C TRP A 156 -12.72 -3.84 8.66
N GLU A 157 -13.21 -5.06 8.56
CA GLU A 157 -12.46 -6.27 8.85
C GLU A 157 -12.54 -7.21 7.63
N LEU A 158 -11.39 -7.66 7.15
CA LEU A 158 -11.25 -8.55 6.02
C LEU A 158 -10.32 -9.70 6.38
N THR A 159 -10.74 -10.93 6.13
CA THR A 159 -9.93 -12.14 6.29
C THR A 159 -10.05 -12.99 5.04
N TRP A 160 -8.93 -13.56 4.59
CA TRP A 160 -8.88 -14.37 3.37
C TRP A 160 -7.91 -15.54 3.52
N ALA A 161 -7.93 -16.49 2.58
CA ALA A 161 -6.98 -17.59 2.52
C ALA A 161 -5.64 -17.14 1.92
N PRO A 162 -4.53 -17.79 2.31
CA PRO A 162 -3.32 -17.78 1.51
C PRO A 162 -3.61 -18.30 0.10
N ASP A 163 -2.90 -17.76 -0.91
CA ASP A 163 -3.00 -18.29 -2.26
C ASP A 163 -2.49 -19.74 -2.26
N PRO A 164 -3.25 -20.73 -2.76
CA PRO A 164 -2.83 -22.12 -2.85
C PRO A 164 -1.50 -22.30 -3.60
N ALA A 165 -1.20 -21.39 -4.56
CA ALA A 165 0.04 -21.39 -5.31
C ALA A 165 1.28 -21.04 -4.46
N THR A 166 1.09 -20.42 -3.27
CA THR A 166 2.20 -20.05 -2.36
C THR A 166 2.49 -21.07 -1.28
N GLY A 167 1.86 -22.27 -1.33
CA GLY A 167 2.14 -23.39 -0.41
C GLY A 167 1.59 -23.21 1.01
N GLY A 168 0.75 -22.22 1.24
CA GLY A 168 0.04 -22.05 2.50
C GLY A 168 -1.06 -23.09 2.60
N GLY A 169 -1.01 -23.97 3.63
CA GLY A 169 -2.07 -24.93 3.90
C GLY A 169 -3.43 -24.23 4.02
N ALA A 170 -4.33 -24.48 3.08
CA ALA A 170 -5.66 -23.91 3.09
C ALA A 170 -6.42 -24.43 4.33
N ALA A 171 -6.86 -23.53 5.19
CA ALA A 171 -7.96 -23.83 6.08
C ALA A 171 -9.19 -24.14 5.18
N LEU A 172 -9.87 -25.24 5.44
CA LEU A 172 -10.93 -25.82 4.59
C LEU A 172 -12.07 -24.83 4.23
N ASP A 173 -12.19 -23.71 4.96
CA ASP A 173 -13.24 -22.69 4.79
C ASP A 173 -12.73 -21.31 4.39
N ALA A 174 -11.45 -21.19 4.03
CA ALA A 174 -10.88 -19.89 3.76
C ALA A 174 -10.99 -19.52 2.27
N VAL A 175 -11.66 -18.42 1.98
CA VAL A 175 -11.95 -17.94 0.61
C VAL A 175 -10.86 -17.01 0.11
N SER A 176 -10.73 -16.86 -1.22
CA SER A 176 -9.79 -15.92 -1.84
C SER A 176 -10.10 -14.48 -1.40
N ILE A 177 -9.11 -13.58 -1.49
CA ILE A 177 -9.32 -12.17 -1.17
C ILE A 177 -10.44 -11.55 -2.04
N PHE A 178 -10.59 -11.99 -3.27
CA PHE A 178 -11.64 -11.52 -4.18
C PHE A 178 -13.04 -11.91 -3.69
N THR A 179 -13.19 -13.16 -3.26
CA THR A 179 -14.45 -13.67 -2.67
C THR A 179 -14.69 -13.01 -1.31
N ALA A 180 -13.66 -12.90 -0.48
CA ALA A 180 -13.75 -12.27 0.83
C ALA A 180 -14.24 -10.82 0.77
N LEU A 181 -13.76 -10.04 -0.21
CA LEU A 181 -14.22 -8.67 -0.45
C LEU A 181 -15.72 -8.64 -0.75
N GLN A 182 -16.23 -9.58 -1.55
CA GLN A 182 -17.65 -9.63 -1.92
C GLN A 182 -18.52 -10.04 -0.74
N GLU A 183 -18.16 -11.12 -0.06
CA GLU A 183 -18.98 -11.71 1.00
C GLU A 183 -18.95 -10.88 2.28
N GLN A 184 -17.76 -10.40 2.67
CA GLN A 184 -17.58 -9.73 3.96
C GLN A 184 -17.86 -8.22 3.86
N LEU A 185 -17.49 -7.59 2.75
CA LEU A 185 -17.58 -6.14 2.60
C LEU A 185 -18.62 -5.67 1.57
N GLY A 186 -19.16 -6.58 0.74
CA GLY A 186 -20.07 -6.21 -0.34
C GLY A 186 -19.40 -5.38 -1.44
N LEU A 187 -18.08 -5.53 -1.59
CA LEU A 187 -17.23 -4.80 -2.54
C LEU A 187 -16.51 -5.80 -3.44
N LYS A 188 -16.15 -5.40 -4.65
CA LYS A 188 -15.44 -6.27 -5.60
C LYS A 188 -14.37 -5.54 -6.39
N LEU A 189 -13.43 -6.30 -6.92
CA LEU A 189 -12.40 -5.85 -7.84
C LEU A 189 -12.76 -6.27 -9.26
N GLU A 190 -13.07 -5.30 -10.12
CA GLU A 190 -13.35 -5.54 -11.54
C GLU A 190 -12.10 -5.26 -12.39
N PRO A 191 -11.66 -6.22 -13.22
CA PRO A 191 -10.57 -5.97 -14.16
C PRO A 191 -10.91 -4.82 -15.11
N SER A 192 -9.95 -3.90 -15.31
CA SER A 192 -10.09 -2.75 -16.19
C SER A 192 -8.74 -2.34 -16.74
N ARG A 193 -8.72 -1.29 -17.53
CA ARG A 193 -7.49 -0.58 -17.92
C ARG A 193 -7.64 0.88 -17.49
N GLY A 194 -6.51 1.50 -17.17
CA GLY A 194 -6.51 2.90 -16.78
C GLY A 194 -5.10 3.46 -16.63
N PRO A 195 -5.01 4.79 -16.53
CA PRO A 195 -3.72 5.46 -16.39
C PRO A 195 -3.07 5.17 -15.03
N VAL A 196 -1.85 4.68 -15.06
CA VAL A 196 -1.03 4.41 -13.89
C VAL A 196 0.23 5.27 -13.98
N GLU A 197 0.57 5.94 -12.90
CA GLU A 197 1.84 6.65 -12.79
C GLU A 197 2.95 5.64 -12.50
N LEU A 198 3.97 5.68 -13.36
CA LEU A 198 5.18 4.88 -13.26
C LEU A 198 6.36 5.81 -13.00
N LEU A 199 7.41 5.29 -12.40
CA LEU A 199 8.74 5.88 -12.43
C LEU A 199 9.61 5.09 -13.39
N VAL A 200 10.09 5.76 -14.42
CA VAL A 200 11.01 5.20 -15.39
C VAL A 200 12.43 5.53 -14.96
N ILE A 201 13.27 4.50 -14.85
CA ILE A 201 14.70 4.68 -14.56
C ILE A 201 15.40 5.00 -15.87
N ASP A 202 15.93 6.23 -15.98
CA ASP A 202 16.68 6.72 -17.14
C ASP A 202 18.12 6.22 -17.09
N SER A 203 18.74 6.35 -15.92
CA SER A 203 20.11 5.87 -15.68
C SER A 203 20.30 5.47 -14.23
N VAL A 204 21.21 4.52 -14.03
CA VAL A 204 21.69 4.10 -12.71
C VAL A 204 23.05 3.41 -12.85
N GLU A 205 23.95 3.68 -11.95
CA GLU A 205 25.29 3.12 -11.91
C GLU A 205 25.52 2.33 -10.62
N ARG A 206 26.43 1.35 -10.67
CA ARG A 206 26.90 0.71 -9.45
C ARG A 206 27.67 1.72 -8.59
N PRO A 207 27.52 1.68 -7.26
CA PRO A 207 28.29 2.57 -6.42
C PRO A 207 29.77 2.22 -6.52
N THR A 208 30.60 3.24 -6.49
CA THR A 208 32.04 3.07 -6.32
C THR A 208 32.35 2.79 -4.86
N ASP A 209 33.32 1.93 -4.62
CA ASP A 209 33.85 1.67 -3.27
C ASP A 209 34.33 3.01 -2.66
N ASN A 210 34.09 3.16 -1.35
CA ASN A 210 34.57 4.33 -0.59
C ASN A 210 36.03 4.16 -0.17
#